data_9f7589c65a1caba6496e9c89c62284e6
#
_entry.id   9f7589c65a1caba6496e9c89c62284e6
#
_cell.length_a   1.000
_cell.length_b   1.000
_cell.length_c   1.000
_cell.angle_alpha   90.00
_cell.angle_beta   90.00
_cell.angle_gamma   90.00
#
_symmetry.space_group_name_H-M   'P 1'
#
loop_
_entity.id
_entity.type
_entity.pdbx_description
1 polymer ?
#
loop_
_entity_poly.entity_id
_entity_poly.type
_entity_poly.pdbx_seq_one_letter_code
_entity_poly.pdbx_strand_id
1 'polypeptide(L)'
;MKSIRFRLFVAALAVMLGGAIAKSQTSDATTAPPSPHPHAWGARGDMMGFPFKQLDVTDAQRAQIEAVMQKEHATMQPLMQQTHTLQQQLKQYSEGTYDETKVQALVAQQAQTLVQLKVEETRIHNEVFQLLTADQQAKMKEIEANREARMQQHMQGAAPATSEQ
;
A
#
# COMPACT_ATOMS: atom_id res chain seq x y z
N MET A 1 -39.57 -4.60 1.79
CA MET A 1 -39.66 -3.37 1.01
C MET A 1 -39.34 -2.18 1.90
N LYS A 2 -38.12 -1.69 1.94
CA LYS A 2 -37.75 -0.39 2.52
C LYS A 2 -36.65 0.20 1.69
N SER A 3 -36.99 1.17 0.86
CA SER A 3 -36.12 1.94 -0.02
C SER A 3 -35.26 2.91 0.78
N ILE A 4 -33.92 2.71 0.74
CA ILE A 4 -32.98 3.66 1.30
C ILE A 4 -32.71 4.72 0.24
N ARG A 5 -33.14 5.93 0.54
CA ARG A 5 -32.96 7.11 -0.31
C ARG A 5 -31.50 7.60 -0.21
N PHE A 6 -30.79 7.50 -1.30
CA PHE A 6 -29.45 8.08 -1.50
C PHE A 6 -29.60 9.61 -1.58
N ARG A 7 -29.10 10.34 -0.58
CA ARG A 7 -29.05 11.82 -0.60
C ARG A 7 -27.71 12.24 -1.20
N LEU A 8 -27.81 12.78 -2.41
CA LEU A 8 -26.76 13.57 -3.07
C LEU A 8 -26.50 14.85 -2.25
N PHE A 9 -25.30 15.01 -1.73
CA PHE A 9 -24.78 16.29 -1.27
C PHE A 9 -23.95 16.92 -2.38
N VAL A 10 -24.56 17.87 -3.10
CA VAL A 10 -23.87 18.82 -3.95
C VAL A 10 -23.47 20.00 -3.06
N ALA A 11 -22.19 20.16 -2.77
CA ALA A 11 -21.66 21.36 -2.12
C ALA A 11 -21.08 22.29 -3.17
N ALA A 12 -21.78 23.39 -3.41
CA ALA A 12 -21.34 24.48 -4.26
C ALA A 12 -20.19 25.25 -3.57
N LEU A 13 -19.06 25.41 -4.29
CA LEU A 13 -17.93 26.22 -3.84
C LEU A 13 -18.08 27.62 -4.44
N ALA A 14 -18.37 28.62 -3.60
CA ALA A 14 -18.38 30.01 -3.97
C ALA A 14 -16.97 30.58 -4.01
N VAL A 15 -16.62 31.16 -5.16
CA VAL A 15 -15.38 31.92 -5.37
C VAL A 15 -15.56 33.33 -4.77
N MET A 16 -14.63 33.73 -3.89
CA MET A 16 -14.47 35.13 -3.51
C MET A 16 -13.09 35.62 -3.95
N LEU A 17 -13.09 36.50 -4.95
CA LEU A 17 -11.96 37.36 -5.29
C LEU A 17 -11.90 38.53 -4.29
N GLY A 18 -10.71 38.80 -3.79
CA GLY A 18 -10.42 40.01 -3.06
C GLY A 18 -8.92 40.24 -2.99
N GLY A 19 -8.44 41.21 -3.81
CA GLY A 19 -7.02 41.54 -3.84
C GLY A 19 -6.62 42.53 -2.75
N ALA A 20 -5.33 42.58 -2.45
CA ALA A 20 -4.60 43.81 -2.12
C ALA A 20 -3.08 43.55 -2.07
N ILE A 21 -2.37 44.44 -2.71
CA ILE A 21 -0.91 44.54 -2.84
C ILE A 21 -0.31 45.12 -1.56
N ALA A 22 0.76 44.47 -1.03
CA ALA A 22 1.76 45.20 -0.24
C ALA A 22 3.12 44.56 -0.41
N LYS A 23 4.06 45.28 -1.02
CA LYS A 23 5.49 45.00 -1.01
C LYS A 23 6.04 45.29 0.39
N SER A 24 6.77 44.36 0.95
CA SER A 24 7.83 44.66 1.91
C SER A 24 8.91 43.59 1.81
N GLN A 25 10.09 44.03 1.35
CA GLN A 25 11.31 43.22 1.40
C GLN A 25 11.84 43.29 2.82
N THR A 26 12.02 42.18 3.44
CA THR A 26 12.99 41.98 4.53
C THR A 26 13.54 40.58 4.39
N SER A 27 14.84 40.51 4.14
CA SER A 27 15.61 39.28 4.08
C SER A 27 15.72 38.74 5.51
N ASP A 28 14.97 37.69 5.80
CA ASP A 28 15.25 36.82 6.93
C ASP A 28 15.30 35.38 6.44
N ALA A 29 16.39 34.72 6.77
CA ALA A 29 16.66 33.33 6.47
C ALA A 29 15.60 32.45 7.13
N THR A 30 14.45 32.31 6.47
CA THR A 30 13.44 31.33 6.87
C THR A 30 13.92 29.97 6.39
N THR A 31 14.36 29.17 7.33
CA THR A 31 14.53 27.72 7.15
C THR A 31 13.22 27.17 6.58
N ALA A 32 13.19 26.93 5.29
CA ALA A 32 12.07 26.27 4.64
C ALA A 32 11.84 24.92 5.32
N PRO A 33 10.59 24.53 5.63
CA PRO A 33 10.32 23.20 6.11
C PRO A 33 10.89 22.20 5.10
N PRO A 34 11.51 21.10 5.54
CA PRO A 34 12.10 20.12 4.64
C PRO A 34 11.03 19.66 3.67
N SER A 35 11.26 19.96 2.38
CA SER A 35 10.42 19.47 1.31
C SER A 35 10.34 17.95 1.43
N PRO A 36 9.17 17.33 1.40
CA PRO A 36 9.06 15.88 1.44
C PRO A 36 9.89 15.32 0.26
N HIS A 37 10.93 14.57 0.59
CA HIS A 37 11.87 14.03 -0.38
C HIS A 37 11.10 13.16 -1.39
N PRO A 38 11.14 13.43 -2.70
CA PRO A 38 10.39 12.70 -3.71
C PRO A 38 10.75 11.20 -3.76
N HIS A 39 11.86 10.80 -3.14
CA HIS A 39 12.31 9.41 -3.08
C HIS A 39 11.58 8.54 -2.05
N ALA A 40 10.98 9.12 -0.99
CA ALA A 40 10.28 8.36 0.05
C ALA A 40 8.92 7.81 -0.45
N TRP A 41 8.29 8.51 -1.39
CA TRP A 41 6.97 8.14 -1.90
C TRP A 41 7.03 6.90 -2.82
N GLY A 42 8.04 6.82 -3.71
CA GLY A 42 8.25 5.65 -4.57
C GLY A 42 8.54 4.38 -3.79
N ALA A 43 9.32 4.47 -2.71
CA ALA A 43 9.68 3.32 -1.89
C ALA A 43 8.49 2.70 -1.13
N ARG A 44 7.55 3.53 -0.63
CA ARG A 44 6.34 3.02 0.06
C ARG A 44 5.36 2.33 -0.90
N GLY A 45 5.15 2.91 -2.09
CA GLY A 45 4.31 2.31 -3.12
C GLY A 45 4.89 0.99 -3.61
N ASP A 46 6.19 0.94 -3.82
CA ASP A 46 6.91 -0.27 -4.24
C ASP A 46 6.81 -1.40 -3.18
N MET A 47 6.80 -1.07 -1.88
CA MET A 47 6.59 -2.06 -0.80
C MET A 47 5.20 -2.69 -0.81
N MET A 48 4.17 -1.97 -1.28
CA MET A 48 2.80 -2.48 -1.41
C MET A 48 2.47 -2.97 -2.83
N GLY A 49 3.46 -2.99 -3.72
CA GLY A 49 3.31 -3.50 -5.07
C GLY A 49 2.67 -2.54 -6.08
N PHE A 50 2.42 -1.28 -5.72
CA PHE A 50 1.83 -0.30 -6.63
C PHE A 50 2.85 0.27 -7.62
N PRO A 51 2.58 0.23 -8.93
CA PRO A 51 3.50 0.75 -9.96
C PRO A 51 3.33 2.25 -10.20
N PHE A 52 3.28 3.08 -9.15
CA PHE A 52 2.97 4.52 -9.25
C PHE A 52 3.87 5.29 -10.23
N LYS A 53 5.13 4.89 -10.38
CA LYS A 53 6.06 5.50 -11.35
C LYS A 53 5.63 5.32 -12.80
N GLN A 54 4.83 4.29 -13.08
CA GLN A 54 4.37 3.95 -14.42
C GLN A 54 2.96 4.47 -14.71
N LEU A 55 2.22 4.94 -13.68
CA LEU A 55 0.83 5.34 -13.80
C LEU A 55 0.63 6.85 -14.04
N ASP A 56 1.70 7.64 -14.07
CA ASP A 56 1.65 9.10 -14.30
C ASP A 56 0.61 9.81 -13.40
N VAL A 57 0.58 9.44 -12.10
CA VAL A 57 -0.36 10.01 -11.13
C VAL A 57 -0.13 11.50 -10.92
N THR A 58 -1.19 12.28 -10.89
CA THR A 58 -1.15 13.73 -10.63
C THR A 58 -0.75 14.02 -9.18
N ASP A 59 -0.30 15.24 -8.88
CA ASP A 59 0.03 15.65 -7.52
C ASP A 59 -1.19 15.57 -6.57
N ALA A 60 -2.39 15.88 -7.07
CA ALA A 60 -3.63 15.73 -6.31
C ALA A 60 -3.94 14.26 -5.97
N GLN A 61 -3.80 13.36 -6.95
CA GLN A 61 -3.95 11.92 -6.72
C GLN A 61 -2.89 11.40 -5.74
N ARG A 62 -1.64 11.87 -5.89
CA ARG A 62 -0.54 11.52 -4.98
C ARG A 62 -0.86 11.87 -3.54
N ALA A 63 -1.34 13.09 -3.28
CA ALA A 63 -1.72 13.52 -1.94
C ALA A 63 -2.86 12.66 -1.35
N GLN A 64 -3.85 12.28 -2.16
CA GLN A 64 -4.93 11.40 -1.73
C GLN A 64 -4.44 9.99 -1.42
N ILE A 65 -3.60 9.42 -2.28
CA ILE A 65 -2.98 8.09 -2.08
C ILE A 65 -2.13 8.10 -0.80
N GLU A 66 -1.34 9.15 -0.59
CA GLU A 66 -0.53 9.29 0.63
C GLU A 66 -1.39 9.35 1.89
N ALA A 67 -2.52 10.04 1.86
CA ALA A 67 -3.47 10.07 2.97
C ALA A 67 -4.05 8.67 3.28
N VAL A 68 -4.41 7.89 2.25
CA VAL A 68 -4.82 6.48 2.41
C VAL A 68 -3.70 5.67 3.04
N MET A 69 -2.48 5.75 2.52
CA MET A 69 -1.32 5.00 3.03
C MET A 69 -0.98 5.36 4.48
N GLN A 70 -1.09 6.63 4.87
CA GLN A 70 -0.85 7.06 6.26
C GLN A 70 -1.91 6.53 7.22
N LYS A 71 -3.19 6.62 6.83
CA LYS A 71 -4.30 6.09 7.61
C LYS A 71 -4.15 4.59 7.85
N GLU A 72 -3.85 3.85 6.80
CA GLU A 72 -3.77 2.39 6.84
C GLU A 72 -2.47 1.88 7.48
N HIS A 73 -1.41 2.67 7.47
CA HIS A 73 -0.16 2.33 8.17
C HIS A 73 -0.38 2.07 9.66
N ALA A 74 -1.25 2.83 10.31
CA ALA A 74 -1.58 2.64 11.73
C ALA A 74 -2.23 1.28 12.01
N THR A 75 -3.02 0.75 11.05
CA THR A 75 -3.68 -0.56 11.14
C THR A 75 -2.71 -1.70 10.77
N MET A 76 -1.89 -1.50 9.73
CA MET A 76 -0.96 -2.50 9.23
C MET A 76 0.23 -2.74 10.16
N GLN A 77 0.77 -1.69 10.77
CA GLN A 77 1.99 -1.77 11.58
C GLN A 77 1.90 -2.78 12.74
N PRO A 78 0.85 -2.81 13.59
CA PRO A 78 0.74 -3.80 14.65
C PRO A 78 0.63 -5.23 14.13
N LEU A 79 -0.04 -5.45 13.00
CA LEU A 79 -0.16 -6.78 12.37
C LEU A 79 1.19 -7.27 11.84
N MET A 80 1.98 -6.39 11.23
CA MET A 80 3.34 -6.69 10.77
C MET A 80 4.27 -7.02 11.96
N GLN A 81 4.19 -6.25 13.06
CA GLN A 81 4.96 -6.52 14.27
C GLN A 81 4.57 -7.87 14.90
N GLN A 82 3.26 -8.17 14.95
CA GLN A 82 2.78 -9.46 15.44
C GLN A 82 3.30 -10.62 14.60
N THR A 83 3.25 -10.49 13.27
CA THR A 83 3.80 -11.50 12.35
C THR A 83 5.28 -11.73 12.62
N HIS A 84 6.05 -10.64 12.76
CA HIS A 84 7.48 -10.73 13.05
C HIS A 84 7.77 -11.43 14.40
N THR A 85 7.01 -11.08 15.44
CA THR A 85 7.14 -11.72 16.76
C THR A 85 6.84 -13.21 16.71
N LEU A 86 5.77 -13.61 16.01
CA LEU A 86 5.42 -15.03 15.84
C LEU A 86 6.49 -15.79 15.06
N GLN A 87 7.07 -15.18 14.01
CA GLN A 87 8.19 -15.77 13.28
C GLN A 87 9.43 -15.97 14.17
N GLN A 88 9.75 -15.00 15.03
CA GLN A 88 10.86 -15.14 15.99
C GLN A 88 10.60 -16.29 16.99
N GLN A 89 9.39 -16.41 17.49
CA GLN A 89 9.02 -17.52 18.40
C GLN A 89 9.11 -18.88 17.70
N LEU A 90 8.63 -18.99 16.45
CA LEU A 90 8.76 -20.21 15.66
C LEU A 90 10.24 -20.58 15.42
N LYS A 91 11.09 -19.58 15.14
CA LYS A 91 12.51 -19.78 14.97
C LYS A 91 13.16 -20.41 16.22
N GLN A 92 12.76 -19.99 17.43
CA GLN A 92 13.28 -20.58 18.67
C GLN A 92 12.99 -22.08 18.77
N TYR A 93 11.83 -22.54 18.26
CA TYR A 93 11.50 -23.98 18.22
C TYR A 93 12.23 -24.74 17.11
N SER A 94 12.65 -24.09 16.04
CA SER A 94 13.45 -24.72 14.99
C SER A 94 14.92 -24.87 15.37
N GLU A 95 15.43 -23.99 16.25
CA GLU A 95 16.83 -23.98 16.70
C GLU A 95 17.04 -24.63 18.09
N GLY A 96 15.97 -24.84 18.86
CA GLY A 96 15.99 -25.37 20.22
C GLY A 96 15.23 -26.68 20.37
N THR A 97 14.61 -26.86 21.53
CA THR A 97 13.77 -28.05 21.79
C THR A 97 12.45 -27.91 21.05
N TYR A 98 12.18 -28.80 20.12
CA TYR A 98 10.94 -28.83 19.36
C TYR A 98 9.75 -29.25 20.20
N ASP A 99 8.66 -28.47 20.14
CA ASP A 99 7.39 -28.74 20.79
C ASP A 99 6.27 -28.57 19.76
N GLU A 100 5.76 -29.65 19.23
CA GLU A 100 4.77 -29.65 18.15
C GLU A 100 3.48 -28.92 18.55
N THR A 101 2.98 -29.08 19.76
CA THR A 101 1.76 -28.43 20.23
C THR A 101 1.91 -26.90 20.23
N LYS A 102 3.04 -26.39 20.70
CA LYS A 102 3.32 -24.94 20.70
C LYS A 102 3.55 -24.42 19.30
N VAL A 103 4.25 -25.15 18.45
CA VAL A 103 4.46 -24.79 17.06
C VAL A 103 3.11 -24.68 16.32
N GLN A 104 2.21 -25.66 16.47
CA GLN A 104 0.88 -25.62 15.88
C GLN A 104 0.08 -24.41 16.36
N ALA A 105 0.11 -24.09 17.66
CA ALA A 105 -0.58 -22.91 18.19
C ALA A 105 -0.03 -21.59 17.61
N LEU A 106 1.29 -21.45 17.49
CA LEU A 106 1.93 -20.28 16.90
C LEU A 106 1.62 -20.14 15.41
N VAL A 107 1.64 -21.24 14.67
CA VAL A 107 1.27 -21.26 13.25
C VAL A 107 -0.19 -20.86 13.04
N ALA A 108 -1.10 -21.33 13.91
CA ALA A 108 -2.50 -20.93 13.85
C ALA A 108 -2.68 -19.42 14.10
N GLN A 109 -1.97 -18.86 15.08
CA GLN A 109 -1.98 -17.40 15.32
C GLN A 109 -1.40 -16.63 14.14
N GLN A 110 -0.30 -17.11 13.56
CA GLN A 110 0.31 -16.47 12.38
C GLN A 110 -0.65 -16.48 11.20
N ALA A 111 -1.35 -17.59 10.95
CA ALA A 111 -2.34 -17.69 9.88
C ALA A 111 -3.47 -16.67 10.06
N GLN A 112 -3.99 -16.49 11.28
CA GLN A 112 -5.01 -15.48 11.56
C GLN A 112 -4.50 -14.07 11.29
N THR A 113 -3.27 -13.74 11.71
CA THR A 113 -2.66 -12.43 11.47
C THR A 113 -2.45 -12.18 9.98
N LEU A 114 -2.01 -13.20 9.22
CA LEU A 114 -1.83 -13.10 7.77
C LEU A 114 -3.16 -12.90 7.04
N VAL A 115 -4.25 -13.52 7.50
CA VAL A 115 -5.60 -13.27 6.97
C VAL A 115 -5.99 -11.80 7.16
N GLN A 116 -5.78 -11.23 8.35
CA GLN A 116 -6.05 -9.83 8.63
C GLN A 116 -5.20 -8.91 7.74
N LEU A 117 -3.90 -9.16 7.64
CA LEU A 117 -3.01 -8.42 6.74
C LEU A 117 -3.52 -8.45 5.29
N LYS A 118 -3.93 -9.62 4.80
CA LYS A 118 -4.42 -9.75 3.43
C LYS A 118 -5.73 -9.01 3.18
N VAL A 119 -6.62 -8.98 4.15
CA VAL A 119 -7.86 -8.17 4.09
C VAL A 119 -7.53 -6.68 4.02
N GLU A 120 -6.62 -6.20 4.88
CA GLU A 120 -6.20 -4.80 4.88
C GLU A 120 -5.49 -4.40 3.59
N GLU A 121 -4.53 -5.20 3.10
CA GLU A 121 -3.87 -4.98 1.82
C GLU A 121 -4.88 -4.86 0.67
N THR A 122 -5.88 -5.77 0.64
CA THR A 122 -6.90 -5.77 -0.41
C THR A 122 -7.78 -4.51 -0.32
N ARG A 123 -8.09 -4.05 0.89
CA ARG A 123 -8.84 -2.82 1.12
C ARG A 123 -8.06 -1.60 0.64
N ILE A 124 -6.79 -1.48 1.03
CA ILE A 124 -5.91 -0.40 0.59
C ILE A 124 -5.78 -0.39 -0.93
N HIS A 125 -5.57 -1.57 -1.53
CA HIS A 125 -5.48 -1.70 -2.98
C HIS A 125 -6.76 -1.18 -3.65
N ASN A 126 -7.92 -1.54 -3.14
CA ASN A 126 -9.20 -1.06 -3.67
C ASN A 126 -9.36 0.46 -3.49
N GLU A 127 -9.08 1.02 -2.30
CA GLU A 127 -9.16 2.46 -2.05
C GLU A 127 -8.25 3.25 -3.00
N VAL A 128 -7.00 2.81 -3.19
CA VAL A 128 -6.06 3.43 -4.14
C VAL A 128 -6.53 3.29 -5.58
N PHE A 129 -7.02 2.11 -5.98
CA PHE A 129 -7.53 1.85 -7.32
C PHE A 129 -8.68 2.79 -7.69
N GLN A 130 -9.58 3.11 -6.74
CA GLN A 130 -10.69 4.04 -6.96
C GLN A 130 -10.23 5.52 -7.13
N LEU A 131 -9.03 5.87 -6.71
CA LEU A 131 -8.47 7.21 -6.92
C LEU A 131 -7.87 7.39 -8.32
N LEU A 132 -7.68 6.31 -9.07
CA LEU A 132 -7.10 6.32 -10.41
C LEU A 132 -8.16 6.62 -11.48
N THR A 133 -7.76 7.27 -12.56
CA THR A 133 -8.60 7.44 -13.76
C THR A 133 -8.81 6.09 -14.47
N ALA A 134 -9.80 6.00 -15.35
CA ALA A 134 -10.08 4.77 -16.12
C ALA A 134 -8.85 4.28 -16.90
N ASP A 135 -8.08 5.20 -17.51
CA ASP A 135 -6.86 4.86 -18.27
C ASP A 135 -5.74 4.35 -17.34
N GLN A 136 -5.57 4.99 -16.17
CA GLN A 136 -4.61 4.55 -15.17
C GLN A 136 -4.98 3.18 -14.59
N GLN A 137 -6.28 2.93 -14.35
CA GLN A 137 -6.78 1.63 -13.91
C GLN A 137 -6.52 0.53 -14.94
N ALA A 138 -6.73 0.82 -16.23
CA ALA A 138 -6.42 -0.12 -17.32
C ALA A 138 -4.91 -0.43 -17.37
N LYS A 139 -4.08 0.61 -17.30
CA LYS A 139 -2.61 0.46 -17.28
C LYS A 139 -2.11 -0.31 -16.06
N MET A 140 -2.72 -0.10 -14.89
CA MET A 140 -2.39 -0.84 -13.66
C MET A 140 -2.66 -2.34 -13.82
N LYS A 141 -3.84 -2.71 -14.34
CA LYS A 141 -4.20 -4.11 -14.62
C LYS A 141 -3.24 -4.77 -15.61
N GLU A 142 -2.82 -4.04 -16.65
CA GLU A 142 -1.84 -4.53 -17.62
C GLU A 142 -0.48 -4.82 -16.96
N ILE A 143 0.01 -3.90 -16.10
CA ILE A 143 1.27 -4.06 -15.38
C ILE A 143 1.20 -5.27 -14.44
N GLU A 144 0.08 -5.45 -13.74
CA GLU A 144 -0.15 -6.58 -12.84
C GLU A 144 -0.18 -7.91 -13.61
N ALA A 145 -0.92 -7.99 -14.70
CA ALA A 145 -0.97 -9.18 -15.57
C ALA A 145 0.42 -9.55 -16.13
N ASN A 146 1.21 -8.54 -16.55
CA ASN A 146 2.57 -8.75 -17.02
C ASN A 146 3.51 -9.23 -15.90
N ARG A 147 3.29 -8.79 -14.66
CA ARG A 147 4.06 -9.26 -13.49
C ARG A 147 3.72 -10.72 -13.16
N GLU A 148 2.45 -11.07 -13.17
CA GLU A 148 1.99 -12.44 -12.94
C GLU A 148 2.52 -13.40 -14.01
N ALA A 149 2.44 -13.03 -15.28
CA ALA A 149 2.96 -13.82 -16.39
C ALA A 149 4.45 -14.10 -16.24
N ARG A 150 5.25 -13.08 -15.86
CA ARG A 150 6.68 -13.26 -15.60
C ARG A 150 6.94 -14.18 -14.42
N MET A 151 6.16 -14.07 -13.33
CA MET A 151 6.32 -14.94 -12.17
C MET A 151 6.01 -16.39 -12.51
N GLN A 152 4.95 -16.65 -13.31
CA GLN A 152 4.62 -17.99 -13.79
C GLN A 152 5.71 -18.58 -14.69
N GLN A 153 6.30 -17.80 -15.59
CA GLN A 153 7.42 -18.22 -16.42
C GLN A 153 8.64 -18.62 -15.57
N HIS A 154 8.97 -17.84 -14.53
CA HIS A 154 10.05 -18.20 -13.62
C HIS A 154 9.80 -19.50 -12.87
N MET A 155 8.57 -19.74 -12.41
CA MET A 155 8.22 -21.00 -11.73
C MET A 155 8.27 -22.20 -12.66
N GLN A 156 7.86 -22.06 -13.92
CA GLN A 156 7.93 -23.12 -14.92
C GLN A 156 9.36 -23.40 -15.39
N GLY A 157 10.19 -22.36 -15.53
CA GLY A 157 11.58 -22.50 -15.91
C GLY A 157 12.51 -23.04 -14.81
N ALA A 158 12.05 -23.03 -13.55
CA ALA A 158 12.75 -23.60 -12.41
C ALA A 158 12.44 -25.08 -12.16
N ALA A 159 11.56 -25.70 -12.95
CA ALA A 159 11.35 -27.15 -12.89
C ALA A 159 12.67 -27.85 -13.26
N PRO A 160 13.19 -28.79 -12.43
CA PRO A 160 14.40 -29.50 -12.75
C PRO A 160 14.21 -30.25 -14.07
N ALA A 161 15.14 -30.01 -15.02
CA ALA A 161 15.25 -30.86 -16.20
C ALA A 161 15.42 -32.30 -15.70
N THR A 162 14.38 -33.09 -15.85
CA THR A 162 14.45 -34.53 -15.63
C THR A 162 15.54 -35.05 -16.57
N SER A 163 16.73 -35.30 -16.00
CA SER A 163 17.79 -36.00 -16.70
C SER A 163 17.33 -37.42 -16.97
N GLU A 164 16.77 -37.64 -18.16
CA GLU A 164 16.75 -38.97 -18.75
C GLU A 164 18.20 -39.39 -18.99
N GLN A 165 18.66 -40.35 -18.20
CA GLN A 165 19.72 -41.30 -18.56
C GLN A 165 19.24 -42.70 -18.23
#